data_916e25461d8c767007860bdc92a58d51
#
_entry.id   916e25461d8c767007860bdc92a58d51
#
_cell.length_a   1.000
_cell.length_b   1.000
_cell.length_c   1.000
_cell.angle_alpha   90.00
_cell.angle_beta   90.00
_cell.angle_gamma   90.00
#
_symmetry.space_group_name_H-M   'P 1'
#
loop_
_entity.id
_entity.type
_entity.pdbx_description
1 polymer ?
#
loop_
_entity_poly.entity_id
_entity_poly.type
_entity_poly.pdbx_seq_one_letter_code
_entity_poly.pdbx_strand_id
1 'polypeptide(L)'
;MYYAAKAFICTEVARWIKDIGIGIDVCTGGELSVALAGGIDPAKIELHGNNKSVAEIEKAVASGVGTIVLDSLYEIERVAVAAAKANKVQRVLLRLTPGIEAHTHESIATAHEDVKFGFSIASGSAWEAIAAVRSHSSLELRGFHAHIGSQIFGYESFELSAERLIGLLAKYRDEFKSELPELDLGGGYGIAYLPGDVAVVPADAMKALAAAVHSNCQTHGLKVPTISIEPGRAIVGPTMFTLYEVGTVKDVTLENGTHRRYVSVDGGMSDNLRPSLYGAVYTTVLANRTSSAQNVSSRLVGKHCETGDIVIREIDLPDDIVPGDLLAVPATGAYGRSMASNYNHVPRPPVVAVKDGKARVIVRRESEADLLRLDI
;
A
#
# COMPACT_ATOMS: atom_id res chain seq x y z
N MET A 1 11.16 8.56 -6.30
CA MET A 1 9.88 8.20 -5.68
C MET A 1 9.21 7.14 -6.52
N TYR A 2 8.70 6.09 -5.87
CA TYR A 2 7.94 5.00 -6.48
C TYR A 2 6.52 5.00 -5.91
N TYR A 3 5.53 4.82 -6.77
CA TYR A 3 4.15 4.64 -6.33
C TYR A 3 3.93 3.20 -5.88
N ALA A 4 3.47 2.97 -4.65
CA ALA A 4 3.22 1.63 -4.16
C ALA A 4 1.92 1.03 -4.72
N ALA A 5 2.05 0.17 -5.75
CA ALA A 5 0.94 -0.42 -6.50
C ALA A 5 -0.04 -1.22 -5.64
N LYS A 6 0.43 -1.86 -4.57
CA LYS A 6 -0.39 -2.62 -3.61
C LYS A 6 -1.57 -1.82 -3.05
N ALA A 7 -1.47 -0.49 -2.99
CA ALA A 7 -2.56 0.36 -2.52
C ALA A 7 -3.75 0.32 -3.48
N PHE A 8 -3.51 0.52 -4.76
CA PHE A 8 -4.44 0.32 -5.86
C PHE A 8 -3.72 0.43 -7.21
N ILE A 9 -3.92 -0.52 -8.11
CA ILE A 9 -3.42 -0.45 -9.47
C ILE A 9 -4.46 -0.96 -10.47
N CYS A 10 -4.54 -0.29 -11.62
CA CYS A 10 -5.10 -0.77 -12.87
C CYS A 10 -4.28 -0.17 -14.02
N THR A 11 -4.48 -0.62 -15.25
CA THR A 11 -3.69 -0.15 -16.40
C THR A 11 -3.76 1.36 -16.60
N GLU A 12 -4.89 1.98 -16.28
CA GLU A 12 -5.05 3.44 -16.39
C GLU A 12 -4.27 4.18 -15.31
N VAL A 13 -4.26 3.71 -14.07
CA VAL A 13 -3.44 4.28 -12.99
C VAL A 13 -1.96 4.14 -13.34
N ALA A 14 -1.55 3.00 -13.88
CA ALA A 14 -0.17 2.81 -14.34
C ALA A 14 0.21 3.82 -15.45
N ARG A 15 -0.72 4.14 -16.38
CA ARG A 15 -0.50 5.20 -17.39
C ARG A 15 -0.32 6.56 -16.73
N TRP A 16 -1.14 6.91 -15.74
CA TRP A 16 -0.99 8.18 -15.01
C TRP A 16 0.35 8.29 -14.29
N ILE A 17 0.79 7.20 -13.65
CA ILE A 17 2.11 7.14 -13.00
C ILE A 17 3.23 7.34 -14.02
N LYS A 18 3.14 6.69 -15.18
CA LYS A 18 4.06 6.89 -16.30
C LYS A 18 4.09 8.34 -16.77
N ASP A 19 2.90 8.95 -16.97
CA ASP A 19 2.78 10.32 -17.50
C ASP A 19 3.34 11.36 -16.52
N ILE A 20 3.22 11.11 -15.21
CA ILE A 20 3.85 11.92 -14.15
C ILE A 20 5.37 11.72 -14.13
N GLY A 21 5.87 10.59 -14.63
CA GLY A 21 7.30 10.32 -14.76
C GLY A 21 7.98 9.72 -13.53
N ILE A 22 7.21 9.30 -12.50
CA ILE A 22 7.72 8.59 -11.32
C ILE A 22 7.83 7.08 -11.57
N GLY A 23 8.52 6.38 -10.67
CA GLY A 23 8.59 4.92 -10.67
C GLY A 23 7.35 4.26 -10.04
N ILE A 24 7.33 2.93 -10.06
CA ILE A 24 6.30 2.12 -9.42
C ILE A 24 6.92 0.95 -8.67
N ASP A 25 6.47 0.71 -7.46
CA ASP A 25 6.76 -0.48 -6.67
C ASP A 25 5.65 -1.51 -6.90
N VAL A 26 6.02 -2.76 -7.16
CA VAL A 26 5.11 -3.88 -7.36
C VAL A 26 5.54 -5.06 -6.48
N CYS A 27 4.56 -5.80 -5.94
CA CYS A 27 4.82 -6.88 -4.98
C CYS A 27 4.59 -8.28 -5.56
N THR A 28 4.02 -8.39 -6.77
CA THR A 28 3.66 -9.67 -7.40
C THR A 28 3.83 -9.62 -8.92
N GLY A 29 3.89 -10.80 -9.54
CA GLY A 29 3.87 -10.92 -11.00
C GLY A 29 2.59 -10.38 -11.65
N GLY A 30 1.48 -10.35 -10.92
CA GLY A 30 0.20 -9.75 -11.36
C GLY A 30 0.31 -8.23 -11.43
N GLU A 31 0.79 -7.58 -10.37
CA GLU A 31 1.02 -6.13 -10.36
C GLU A 31 2.05 -5.72 -11.41
N LEU A 32 3.15 -6.49 -11.56
CA LEU A 32 4.13 -6.29 -12.63
C LEU A 32 3.48 -6.34 -14.02
N SER A 33 2.55 -7.30 -14.25
CA SER A 33 1.83 -7.38 -15.53
C SER A 33 1.00 -6.13 -15.80
N VAL A 34 0.31 -5.62 -14.78
CA VAL A 34 -0.52 -4.40 -14.90
C VAL A 34 0.35 -3.17 -15.16
N ALA A 35 1.49 -3.04 -14.46
CA ALA A 35 2.43 -1.94 -14.65
C ALA A 35 2.99 -1.92 -16.09
N LEU A 36 3.43 -3.08 -16.60
CA LEU A 36 3.93 -3.23 -17.97
C LEU A 36 2.83 -2.95 -19.00
N ALA A 37 1.61 -3.47 -18.80
CA ALA A 37 0.46 -3.19 -19.68
C ALA A 37 0.04 -1.71 -19.67
N GLY A 38 0.27 -0.99 -18.58
CA GLY A 38 0.11 0.46 -18.50
C GLY A 38 1.21 1.25 -19.20
N GLY A 39 2.28 0.57 -19.64
CA GLY A 39 3.40 1.15 -20.38
C GLY A 39 4.44 1.84 -19.48
N ILE A 40 4.54 1.44 -18.21
CA ILE A 40 5.65 1.85 -17.33
C ILE A 40 6.96 1.32 -17.94
N ASP A 41 7.98 2.18 -17.99
CA ASP A 41 9.34 1.75 -18.32
C ASP A 41 9.83 0.74 -17.28
N PRO A 42 10.18 -0.51 -17.67
CA PRO A 42 10.67 -1.52 -16.74
C PRO A 42 11.82 -1.04 -15.86
N ALA A 43 12.69 -0.17 -16.37
CA ALA A 43 13.79 0.42 -15.61
C ALA A 43 13.34 1.31 -14.43
N LYS A 44 12.05 1.72 -14.40
CA LYS A 44 11.41 2.48 -13.32
C LYS A 44 10.50 1.63 -12.43
N ILE A 45 10.62 0.31 -12.51
CA ILE A 45 9.89 -0.63 -11.66
C ILE A 45 10.81 -1.19 -10.59
N GLU A 46 10.33 -1.24 -9.35
CA GLU A 46 10.92 -1.99 -8.26
C GLU A 46 10.05 -3.20 -7.92
N LEU A 47 10.65 -4.39 -7.83
CA LEU A 47 9.94 -5.61 -7.45
C LEU A 47 10.22 -5.97 -5.99
N HIS A 48 9.19 -5.88 -5.16
CA HIS A 48 9.18 -6.25 -3.74
C HIS A 48 8.55 -7.62 -3.49
N GLY A 49 8.47 -8.01 -2.22
CA GLY A 49 7.81 -9.23 -1.76
C GLY A 49 8.76 -10.18 -1.04
N ASN A 50 8.25 -10.84 0.00
CA ASN A 50 9.02 -11.77 0.84
C ASN A 50 9.06 -13.22 0.31
N ASN A 51 8.32 -13.51 -0.74
CA ASN A 51 8.27 -14.86 -1.34
C ASN A 51 8.00 -14.76 -2.85
N LYS A 52 8.94 -14.17 -3.58
CA LYS A 52 8.88 -14.12 -5.04
C LYS A 52 9.09 -15.51 -5.62
N SER A 53 8.18 -15.97 -6.46
CA SER A 53 8.35 -17.23 -7.18
C SER A 53 9.45 -17.13 -8.24
N VAL A 54 10.00 -18.27 -8.66
CA VAL A 54 11.00 -18.33 -9.73
C VAL A 54 10.46 -17.68 -11.01
N ALA A 55 9.19 -17.94 -11.34
CA ALA A 55 8.55 -17.37 -12.53
C ALA A 55 8.43 -15.83 -12.46
N GLU A 56 8.13 -15.27 -11.29
CA GLU A 56 8.07 -13.81 -11.08
C GLU A 56 9.44 -13.18 -11.21
N ILE A 57 10.48 -13.81 -10.62
CA ILE A 57 11.88 -13.36 -10.73
C ILE A 57 12.35 -13.41 -12.19
N GLU A 58 12.16 -14.55 -12.88
CA GLU A 58 12.55 -14.70 -14.28
C GLU A 58 11.83 -13.67 -15.18
N LYS A 59 10.52 -13.44 -14.94
CA LYS A 59 9.76 -12.43 -15.64
C LYS A 59 10.30 -11.01 -15.40
N ALA A 60 10.62 -10.66 -14.15
CA ALA A 60 11.16 -9.35 -13.80
C ALA A 60 12.52 -9.12 -14.49
N VAL A 61 13.44 -10.07 -14.38
CA VAL A 61 14.77 -10.00 -15.03
C VAL A 61 14.64 -9.94 -16.54
N ALA A 62 13.80 -10.78 -17.15
CA ALA A 62 13.57 -10.78 -18.59
C ALA A 62 13.01 -9.46 -19.09
N SER A 63 12.03 -8.89 -18.37
CA SER A 63 11.40 -7.60 -18.69
C SER A 63 12.35 -6.40 -18.50
N GLY A 64 13.46 -6.56 -17.80
CA GLY A 64 14.38 -5.47 -17.49
C GLY A 64 13.93 -4.57 -16.34
N VAL A 65 13.28 -5.15 -15.32
CA VAL A 65 12.91 -4.43 -14.09
C VAL A 65 14.14 -3.76 -13.49
N GLY A 66 14.00 -2.48 -13.13
CA GLY A 66 15.10 -1.64 -12.67
C GLY A 66 15.78 -2.17 -11.42
N THR A 67 15.00 -2.53 -10.41
CA THR A 67 15.51 -3.00 -9.12
C THR A 67 14.67 -4.15 -8.59
N ILE A 68 15.32 -5.15 -7.98
CA ILE A 68 14.66 -6.18 -7.18
C ILE A 68 15.08 -5.99 -5.72
N VAL A 69 14.10 -5.83 -4.85
CA VAL A 69 14.32 -5.69 -3.40
C VAL A 69 14.34 -7.09 -2.78
N LEU A 70 15.49 -7.51 -2.28
CA LEU A 70 15.76 -8.83 -1.76
C LEU A 70 15.34 -8.95 -0.30
N ASP A 71 14.70 -10.05 0.04
CA ASP A 71 14.03 -10.25 1.34
C ASP A 71 14.60 -11.45 2.13
N SER A 72 15.33 -12.36 1.50
CA SER A 72 15.94 -13.53 2.14
C SER A 72 17.19 -14.00 1.40
N LEU A 73 18.07 -14.72 2.11
CA LEU A 73 19.27 -15.35 1.52
C LEU A 73 18.91 -16.30 0.37
N TYR A 74 17.82 -17.04 0.54
CA TYR A 74 17.34 -17.96 -0.49
C TYR A 74 16.91 -17.25 -1.78
N GLU A 75 16.37 -16.05 -1.66
CA GLU A 75 15.97 -15.22 -2.80
C GLU A 75 17.19 -14.64 -3.53
N ILE A 76 18.24 -14.27 -2.80
CA ILE A 76 19.51 -13.79 -3.40
C ILE A 76 20.01 -14.80 -4.44
N GLU A 77 20.07 -16.08 -4.08
CA GLU A 77 20.50 -17.15 -4.98
C GLU A 77 19.60 -17.25 -6.22
N ARG A 78 18.29 -17.20 -6.02
CA ARG A 78 17.32 -17.29 -7.13
C ARG A 78 17.45 -16.14 -8.11
N VAL A 79 17.61 -14.91 -7.61
CA VAL A 79 17.78 -13.73 -8.46
C VAL A 79 19.12 -13.77 -9.18
N ALA A 80 20.19 -14.20 -8.51
CA ALA A 80 21.51 -14.36 -9.11
C ALA A 80 21.50 -15.38 -10.27
N VAL A 81 20.85 -16.52 -10.06
CA VAL A 81 20.70 -17.56 -11.11
C VAL A 81 19.88 -17.04 -12.29
N ALA A 82 18.75 -16.37 -12.03
CA ALA A 82 17.92 -15.83 -13.09
C ALA A 82 18.64 -14.74 -13.90
N ALA A 83 19.37 -13.85 -13.24
CA ALA A 83 20.15 -12.80 -13.87
C ALA A 83 21.30 -13.39 -14.72
N ALA A 84 22.06 -14.35 -14.18
CA ALA A 84 23.11 -15.04 -14.90
C ALA A 84 22.59 -15.78 -16.14
N LYS A 85 21.48 -16.52 -16.02
CA LYS A 85 20.78 -17.19 -17.13
C LYS A 85 20.37 -16.23 -18.24
N ALA A 86 20.00 -15.01 -17.87
CA ALA A 86 19.62 -13.95 -18.81
C ALA A 86 20.81 -13.14 -19.34
N ASN A 87 22.06 -13.46 -18.96
CA ASN A 87 23.27 -12.67 -19.24
C ASN A 87 23.13 -11.19 -18.84
N LYS A 88 22.53 -10.94 -17.67
CA LYS A 88 22.32 -9.60 -17.10
C LYS A 88 22.98 -9.46 -15.74
N VAL A 89 23.30 -8.22 -15.38
CA VAL A 89 23.58 -7.84 -13.99
C VAL A 89 22.34 -7.15 -13.46
N GLN A 90 21.68 -7.77 -12.48
CA GLN A 90 20.47 -7.23 -11.86
C GLN A 90 20.83 -6.31 -10.72
N ARG A 91 20.31 -5.08 -10.75
CA ARG A 91 20.36 -4.15 -9.62
C ARG A 91 19.48 -4.65 -8.50
N VAL A 92 19.97 -4.59 -7.28
CA VAL A 92 19.25 -5.06 -6.10
C VAL A 92 19.40 -4.10 -4.93
N LEU A 93 18.36 -3.99 -4.11
CA LEU A 93 18.39 -3.45 -2.76
C LEU A 93 18.20 -4.59 -1.76
N LEU A 94 18.75 -4.45 -0.56
CA LEU A 94 18.43 -5.35 0.56
C LEU A 94 17.33 -4.71 1.41
N ARG A 95 16.22 -5.42 1.61
CA ARG A 95 15.22 -5.02 2.58
C ARG A 95 15.72 -5.30 3.97
N LEU A 96 15.78 -4.26 4.80
CA LEU A 96 16.30 -4.33 6.16
C LEU A 96 15.19 -4.10 7.18
N THR A 97 15.33 -4.78 8.30
CA THR A 97 14.52 -4.56 9.50
C THR A 97 15.35 -3.76 10.49
N PRO A 98 15.06 -2.45 10.63
CA PRO A 98 15.84 -1.57 11.47
C PRO A 98 15.54 -1.73 12.97
N GLY A 99 14.58 -2.57 13.39
CA GLY A 99 14.24 -2.80 14.79
C GLY A 99 13.58 -1.59 15.47
N ILE A 100 12.62 -0.94 14.78
CA ILE A 100 11.94 0.27 15.25
C ILE A 100 10.50 -0.07 15.61
N GLU A 101 10.05 0.37 16.78
CA GLU A 101 8.62 0.36 17.13
C GLU A 101 7.95 1.60 16.55
N ALA A 102 7.32 1.46 15.40
CA ALA A 102 6.35 2.46 14.94
C ALA A 102 5.03 2.20 15.68
N HIS A 103 4.48 3.19 16.38
CA HIS A 103 3.18 3.09 17.06
C HIS A 103 2.04 2.95 16.05
N THR A 104 1.88 1.73 15.51
CA THR A 104 0.86 1.38 14.51
C THR A 104 0.17 0.09 14.93
N HIS A 105 -0.96 -0.24 14.29
CA HIS A 105 -1.64 -1.51 14.52
C HIS A 105 -0.69 -2.68 14.21
N GLU A 106 -0.65 -3.71 15.09
CA GLU A 106 0.27 -4.87 15.01
C GLU A 106 0.30 -5.51 13.60
N SER A 107 -0.85 -5.64 12.94
CA SER A 107 -0.94 -6.24 11.60
C SER A 107 -0.32 -5.40 10.47
N ILE A 108 0.08 -4.15 10.73
CA ILE A 108 0.69 -3.24 9.74
C ILE A 108 2.06 -2.71 10.17
N ALA A 109 2.56 -3.10 11.34
CA ALA A 109 3.93 -2.87 11.78
C ALA A 109 4.88 -3.83 11.06
N THR A 110 5.98 -3.33 10.49
CA THR A 110 6.91 -4.12 9.64
C THR A 110 8.37 -3.94 9.99
N ALA A 111 8.66 -3.26 11.10
CA ALA A 111 10.02 -2.91 11.48
C ALA A 111 10.53 -3.59 12.77
N HIS A 112 9.73 -4.52 13.33
CA HIS A 112 10.11 -5.34 14.48
C HIS A 112 11.04 -6.49 14.06
N GLU A 113 11.75 -7.08 15.04
CA GLU A 113 12.60 -8.26 14.83
C GLU A 113 11.78 -9.50 14.42
N ASP A 114 10.58 -9.68 14.99
CA ASP A 114 9.68 -10.79 14.69
C ASP A 114 8.69 -10.41 13.58
N VAL A 115 9.20 -10.29 12.36
CA VAL A 115 8.40 -10.06 11.16
C VAL A 115 8.89 -10.94 10.01
N LYS A 116 7.98 -11.25 9.09
CA LYS A 116 8.28 -12.08 7.92
C LYS A 116 9.14 -11.38 6.85
N PHE A 117 9.55 -10.14 7.05
CA PHE A 117 10.19 -9.31 6.05
C PHE A 117 11.61 -8.93 6.41
N GLY A 118 12.51 -9.03 5.42
CA GLY A 118 13.80 -8.40 5.44
C GLY A 118 14.85 -9.05 6.34
N PHE A 119 16.02 -8.44 6.35
CA PHE A 119 17.16 -8.86 7.15
C PHE A 119 17.33 -7.94 8.35
N SER A 120 17.44 -8.51 9.55
CA SER A 120 17.67 -7.73 10.78
C SER A 120 19.07 -7.13 10.79
N ILE A 121 19.15 -5.83 11.11
CA ILE A 121 20.41 -5.16 11.35
C ILE A 121 21.02 -5.64 12.67
N ALA A 122 20.20 -5.81 13.71
CA ALA A 122 20.64 -6.17 15.05
C ALA A 122 21.17 -7.59 15.15
N SER A 123 20.53 -8.57 14.48
CA SER A 123 21.00 -9.96 14.49
C SER A 123 22.25 -10.21 13.65
N GLY A 124 22.62 -9.25 12.79
CA GLY A 124 23.73 -9.40 11.85
C GLY A 124 23.35 -10.05 10.51
N SER A 125 22.11 -10.52 10.31
CA SER A 125 21.67 -11.13 9.06
C SER A 125 21.74 -10.17 7.87
N ALA A 126 21.61 -8.87 8.09
CA ALA A 126 21.86 -7.85 7.07
C ALA A 126 23.29 -7.92 6.51
N TRP A 127 24.27 -8.19 7.36
CA TRP A 127 25.66 -8.30 6.95
C TRP A 127 25.95 -9.58 6.17
N GLU A 128 25.32 -10.68 6.54
CA GLU A 128 25.38 -11.94 5.80
C GLU A 128 24.78 -11.77 4.39
N ALA A 129 23.65 -11.06 4.30
CA ALA A 129 22.99 -10.76 3.01
C ALA A 129 23.88 -9.89 2.10
N ILE A 130 24.59 -8.89 2.66
CA ILE A 130 25.56 -8.09 1.92
C ILE A 130 26.67 -8.98 1.34
N ALA A 131 27.23 -9.86 2.16
CA ALA A 131 28.26 -10.80 1.70
C ALA A 131 27.75 -11.74 0.61
N ALA A 132 26.54 -12.27 0.77
CA ALA A 132 25.91 -13.14 -0.21
C ALA A 132 25.70 -12.43 -1.57
N VAL A 133 25.11 -11.21 -1.58
CA VAL A 133 24.94 -10.45 -2.83
C VAL A 133 26.28 -10.20 -3.52
N ARG A 134 27.30 -9.81 -2.76
CA ARG A 134 28.64 -9.50 -3.29
C ARG A 134 29.38 -10.73 -3.85
N SER A 135 29.00 -11.93 -3.46
CA SER A 135 29.58 -13.17 -4.02
C SER A 135 29.09 -13.47 -5.43
N HIS A 136 28.03 -12.83 -5.92
CA HIS A 136 27.46 -13.05 -7.24
C HIS A 136 27.79 -11.92 -8.21
N SER A 137 28.52 -12.21 -9.26
CA SER A 137 28.85 -11.23 -10.33
C SER A 137 27.64 -10.81 -11.17
N SER A 138 26.52 -11.57 -11.09
CA SER A 138 25.25 -11.25 -11.76
C SER A 138 24.35 -10.32 -10.97
N LEU A 139 24.78 -9.88 -9.78
CA LEU A 139 24.04 -8.93 -8.94
C LEU A 139 24.86 -7.65 -8.71
N GLU A 140 24.17 -6.52 -8.68
CA GLU A 140 24.73 -5.22 -8.31
C GLU A 140 23.98 -4.68 -7.08
N LEU A 141 24.61 -4.72 -5.90
CA LEU A 141 24.06 -4.11 -4.70
C LEU A 141 24.10 -2.58 -4.83
N ARG A 142 22.91 -1.96 -4.86
CA ARG A 142 22.78 -0.52 -5.01
C ARG A 142 22.59 0.21 -3.69
N GLY A 143 22.04 -0.46 -2.68
CA GLY A 143 21.73 0.16 -1.41
C GLY A 143 20.81 -0.67 -0.54
N PHE A 144 20.12 0.03 0.36
CA PHE A 144 19.25 -0.57 1.36
C PHE A 144 17.84 0.01 1.25
N HIS A 145 16.88 -0.81 1.62
CA HIS A 145 15.47 -0.47 1.73
C HIS A 145 14.96 -0.78 3.12
N ALA A 146 14.07 0.06 3.65
CA ALA A 146 13.27 -0.28 4.83
C ALA A 146 11.84 0.26 4.70
N HIS A 147 10.89 -0.51 5.18
CA HIS A 147 9.49 -0.08 5.31
C HIS A 147 9.05 -0.35 6.74
N ILE A 148 8.73 0.70 7.48
CA ILE A 148 8.55 0.62 8.95
C ILE A 148 7.10 0.47 9.42
N GLY A 149 6.13 0.52 8.51
CA GLY A 149 4.72 0.35 8.85
C GLY A 149 3.78 1.15 7.96
N SER A 150 2.55 1.33 8.43
CA SER A 150 1.49 2.03 7.69
C SER A 150 0.65 2.89 8.64
N GLN A 151 0.08 4.02 8.15
CA GLN A 151 -0.64 5.00 8.96
C GLN A 151 0.24 5.62 10.07
N ILE A 152 1.45 6.01 9.70
CA ILE A 152 2.42 6.66 10.58
C ILE A 152 2.25 8.16 10.42
N PHE A 153 2.02 8.89 11.51
CA PHE A 153 1.78 10.33 11.52
C PHE A 153 2.98 11.15 12.01
N GLY A 154 3.85 10.57 12.84
CA GLY A 154 5.08 11.19 13.31
C GLY A 154 6.25 10.97 12.34
N TYR A 155 7.24 11.85 12.35
CA TYR A 155 8.42 11.75 11.49
C TYR A 155 9.59 11.02 12.17
N GLU A 156 9.57 10.91 13.50
CA GLU A 156 10.64 10.39 14.34
C GLU A 156 11.01 8.93 13.97
N SER A 157 10.01 8.11 13.66
CA SER A 157 10.24 6.72 13.25
C SER A 157 10.96 6.63 11.91
N PHE A 158 10.65 7.54 10.96
CA PHE A 158 11.34 7.61 9.68
C PHE A 158 12.76 8.14 9.83
N GLU A 159 12.99 9.15 10.68
CA GLU A 159 14.30 9.71 10.98
C GLU A 159 15.21 8.65 11.61
N LEU A 160 14.70 7.89 12.60
CA LEU A 160 15.42 6.79 13.22
C LEU A 160 15.73 5.66 12.24
N SER A 161 14.81 5.36 11.31
CA SER A 161 15.05 4.39 10.22
C SER A 161 16.21 4.85 9.35
N ALA A 162 16.18 6.10 8.90
CA ALA A 162 17.26 6.69 8.10
C ALA A 162 18.61 6.64 8.84
N GLU A 163 18.65 6.98 10.11
CA GLU A 163 19.86 6.91 10.96
C GLU A 163 20.47 5.49 10.96
N ARG A 164 19.65 4.47 11.23
CA ARG A 164 20.13 3.07 11.28
C ARG A 164 20.63 2.55 9.94
N LEU A 165 19.93 2.88 8.87
CA LEU A 165 20.35 2.47 7.52
C LEU A 165 21.64 3.20 7.10
N ILE A 166 21.77 4.49 7.41
CA ILE A 166 22.99 5.27 7.10
C ILE A 166 24.17 4.76 7.92
N GLY A 167 23.96 4.38 9.19
CA GLY A 167 24.98 3.71 9.99
C GLY A 167 25.50 2.43 9.33
N LEU A 168 24.61 1.64 8.70
CA LEU A 168 25.01 0.46 7.96
C LEU A 168 25.71 0.80 6.63
N LEU A 169 25.32 1.88 5.94
CA LEU A 169 26.03 2.40 4.76
C LEU A 169 27.46 2.81 5.12
N ALA A 170 27.64 3.45 6.27
CA ALA A 170 28.99 3.83 6.76
C ALA A 170 29.85 2.59 7.04
N LYS A 171 29.28 1.59 7.74
CA LYS A 171 29.96 0.31 7.97
C LYS A 171 30.34 -0.39 6.66
N TYR A 172 29.43 -0.38 5.67
CA TYR A 172 29.71 -0.93 4.33
C TYR A 172 30.89 -0.21 3.66
N ARG A 173 30.89 1.13 3.66
CA ARG A 173 31.99 1.93 3.09
C ARG A 173 33.32 1.59 3.78
N ASP A 174 33.33 1.50 5.09
CA ASP A 174 34.56 1.26 5.86
C ASP A 174 35.16 -0.12 5.58
N GLU A 175 34.31 -1.13 5.40
CA GLU A 175 34.74 -2.49 5.05
C GLU A 175 35.19 -2.61 3.59
N PHE A 176 34.34 -2.15 2.65
CA PHE A 176 34.54 -2.40 1.22
C PHE A 176 35.19 -1.25 0.46
N LYS A 177 35.51 -0.14 1.13
CA LYS A 177 36.13 1.07 0.54
C LYS A 177 35.35 1.63 -0.64
N SER A 178 34.04 1.45 -0.64
CA SER A 178 33.10 1.92 -1.67
C SER A 178 31.75 2.31 -1.02
N GLU A 179 31.06 3.29 -1.60
CA GLU A 179 29.77 3.73 -1.12
C GLU A 179 28.65 3.15 -1.96
N LEU A 180 27.51 2.81 -1.33
CA LEU A 180 26.29 2.43 -2.02
C LEU A 180 25.51 3.70 -2.38
N PRO A 181 25.00 3.81 -3.63
CA PRO A 181 24.45 5.08 -4.12
C PRO A 181 22.96 5.30 -3.81
N GLU A 182 22.26 4.32 -3.26
CA GLU A 182 20.79 4.37 -3.12
C GLU A 182 20.34 4.05 -1.69
N LEU A 183 19.26 4.74 -1.26
CA LEU A 183 18.60 4.50 0.03
C LEU A 183 17.10 4.66 -0.17
N ASP A 184 16.33 3.57 0.00
CA ASP A 184 14.88 3.61 -0.03
C ASP A 184 14.31 3.55 1.39
N LEU A 185 13.53 4.55 1.76
CA LEU A 185 12.94 4.70 3.09
C LEU A 185 11.46 4.27 3.15
N GLY A 186 10.99 3.63 2.08
CA GLY A 186 9.66 3.04 2.01
C GLY A 186 8.52 4.04 2.04
N GLY A 187 7.37 3.54 2.39
CA GLY A 187 6.14 4.31 2.53
C GLY A 187 5.59 4.27 3.95
N GLY A 188 4.27 4.41 4.07
CA GLY A 188 3.59 4.30 5.36
C GLY A 188 2.97 5.60 5.88
N TYR A 189 3.06 6.68 5.13
CA TYR A 189 2.54 8.01 5.50
C TYR A 189 1.04 7.98 5.75
N GLY A 190 0.62 8.52 6.91
CA GLY A 190 -0.76 8.53 7.39
C GLY A 190 -1.65 9.52 6.65
N ILE A 191 -2.90 9.14 6.46
CA ILE A 191 -3.96 9.99 5.89
C ILE A 191 -5.14 10.13 6.85
N ALA A 192 -5.94 11.17 6.67
CA ALA A 192 -7.19 11.35 7.39
C ALA A 192 -8.28 10.42 6.86
N TYR A 193 -9.00 9.75 7.77
CA TYR A 193 -10.18 8.94 7.49
C TYR A 193 -11.45 9.53 8.08
N LEU A 194 -11.34 10.27 9.18
CA LEU A 194 -12.44 10.87 9.90
C LEU A 194 -12.34 12.40 9.91
N PRO A 195 -13.47 13.10 10.06
CA PRO A 195 -13.44 14.53 10.37
C PRO A 195 -12.61 14.77 11.64
N GLY A 196 -11.64 15.68 11.54
CA GLY A 196 -10.73 16.00 12.64
C GLY A 196 -9.39 15.26 12.64
N ASP A 197 -9.23 14.21 11.84
CA ASP A 197 -7.93 13.59 11.63
C ASP A 197 -6.97 14.57 10.95
N VAL A 198 -5.71 14.56 11.38
CA VAL A 198 -4.65 15.37 10.78
C VAL A 198 -3.77 14.46 9.92
N ALA A 199 -3.86 14.60 8.60
CA ALA A 199 -3.00 13.86 7.67
C ALA A 199 -1.56 14.35 7.74
N VAL A 200 -0.62 13.48 7.39
CA VAL A 200 0.77 13.87 7.15
C VAL A 200 0.82 14.88 6.00
N VAL A 201 1.49 16.02 6.23
CA VAL A 201 1.76 17.01 5.18
C VAL A 201 2.97 16.54 4.38
N PRO A 202 2.84 16.20 3.08
CA PRO A 202 3.94 15.59 2.32
C PRO A 202 5.20 16.45 2.27
N ALA A 203 5.06 17.77 2.13
CA ALA A 203 6.19 18.68 2.06
C ALA A 203 7.00 18.70 3.36
N ASP A 204 6.33 18.68 4.52
CA ASP A 204 6.98 18.69 5.83
C ASP A 204 7.67 17.36 6.10
N ALA A 205 7.01 16.24 5.75
CA ALA A 205 7.60 14.91 5.85
C ALA A 205 8.88 14.78 5.01
N MET A 206 8.85 15.25 3.77
CA MET A 206 10.03 15.19 2.90
C MET A 206 11.15 16.11 3.38
N LYS A 207 10.82 17.26 3.93
CA LYS A 207 11.81 18.17 4.50
C LYS A 207 12.49 17.57 5.73
N ALA A 208 11.73 17.02 6.65
CA ALA A 208 12.26 16.35 7.85
C ALA A 208 13.15 15.16 7.48
N LEU A 209 12.67 14.30 6.57
CA LEU A 209 13.41 13.13 6.10
C LEU A 209 14.72 13.50 5.39
N ALA A 210 14.67 14.48 4.50
CA ALA A 210 15.87 14.96 3.81
C ALA A 210 16.89 15.57 4.79
N ALA A 211 16.43 16.33 5.79
CA ALA A 211 17.29 16.90 6.83
C ALA A 211 17.95 15.80 7.66
N ALA A 212 17.21 14.78 8.07
CA ALA A 212 17.73 13.62 8.82
C ALA A 212 18.81 12.87 8.01
N VAL A 213 18.52 12.59 6.73
CA VAL A 213 19.50 11.91 5.85
C VAL A 213 20.77 12.74 5.68
N HIS A 214 20.65 14.05 5.40
CA HIS A 214 21.82 14.92 5.24
C HIS A 214 22.66 14.98 6.51
N SER A 215 22.05 15.18 7.66
CA SER A 215 22.73 15.25 8.97
C SER A 215 23.48 13.95 9.28
N ASN A 216 22.82 12.81 9.10
CA ASN A 216 23.44 11.50 9.36
C ASN A 216 24.58 11.20 8.37
N CYS A 217 24.41 11.51 7.09
CA CYS A 217 25.49 11.37 6.10
C CYS A 217 26.69 12.26 6.44
N GLN A 218 26.46 13.50 6.86
CA GLN A 218 27.52 14.41 7.31
C GLN A 218 28.26 13.84 8.54
N THR A 219 27.54 13.34 9.54
CA THR A 219 28.11 12.73 10.75
C THR A 219 29.03 11.56 10.42
N HIS A 220 28.64 10.76 9.43
CA HIS A 220 29.42 9.58 9.02
C HIS A 220 30.40 9.83 7.87
N GLY A 221 30.49 11.07 7.35
CA GLY A 221 31.37 11.41 6.22
C GLY A 221 31.02 10.67 4.94
N LEU A 222 29.73 10.43 4.69
CA LEU A 222 29.19 9.80 3.49
C LEU A 222 28.69 10.86 2.50
N LYS A 223 28.77 10.52 1.20
CA LYS A 223 27.97 11.24 0.21
C LYS A 223 26.49 10.91 0.43
N VAL A 224 25.63 11.91 0.23
CA VAL A 224 24.19 11.71 0.32
C VAL A 224 23.77 10.76 -0.83
N PRO A 225 23.17 9.60 -0.53
CA PRO A 225 22.68 8.70 -1.57
C PRO A 225 21.44 9.26 -2.27
N THR A 226 21.07 8.68 -3.40
CA THR A 226 19.74 8.92 -3.99
C THR A 226 18.68 8.39 -3.04
N ILE A 227 17.82 9.27 -2.56
CA ILE A 227 16.74 8.90 -1.61
C ILE A 227 15.50 8.54 -2.41
N SER A 228 14.93 7.37 -2.12
CA SER A 228 13.63 6.92 -2.59
C SER A 228 12.61 6.83 -1.47
N ILE A 229 11.34 6.97 -1.81
CA ILE A 229 10.16 6.76 -0.96
C ILE A 229 9.06 6.09 -1.77
N GLU A 230 8.16 5.38 -1.07
CA GLU A 230 7.12 4.53 -1.66
C GLU A 230 5.70 4.88 -1.17
N PRO A 231 5.20 6.10 -1.40
CA PRO A 231 3.83 6.44 -1.03
C PRO A 231 2.82 5.68 -1.90
N GLY A 232 1.91 4.95 -1.27
CA GLY A 232 0.75 4.34 -1.92
C GLY A 232 -0.54 4.93 -1.37
N ARG A 233 -0.83 4.64 -0.08
CA ARG A 233 -1.99 5.16 0.63
C ARG A 233 -2.11 6.68 0.55
N ALA A 234 -1.03 7.40 0.78
CA ALA A 234 -1.01 8.85 0.78
C ALA A 234 -1.40 9.46 -0.58
N ILE A 235 -1.19 8.72 -1.68
CA ILE A 235 -1.56 9.17 -3.03
C ILE A 235 -3.02 8.84 -3.34
N VAL A 236 -3.42 7.55 -3.26
CA VAL A 236 -4.74 7.14 -3.75
C VAL A 236 -5.83 7.08 -2.67
N GLY A 237 -5.46 6.97 -1.39
CA GLY A 237 -6.42 6.89 -0.30
C GLY A 237 -7.42 8.05 -0.29
N PRO A 238 -6.96 9.30 -0.18
CA PRO A 238 -7.85 10.46 -0.08
C PRO A 238 -8.51 10.85 -1.40
N THR A 239 -8.06 10.31 -2.54
CA THR A 239 -8.57 10.71 -3.87
C THR A 239 -9.80 9.94 -4.32
N MET A 240 -10.22 8.93 -3.57
CA MET A 240 -11.36 8.08 -3.93
C MET A 240 -12.37 7.99 -2.79
N PHE A 241 -13.60 7.79 -3.17
CA PHE A 241 -14.70 7.42 -2.28
C PHE A 241 -15.48 6.26 -2.89
N THR A 242 -16.14 5.48 -2.05
CA THR A 242 -17.09 4.45 -2.50
C THR A 242 -18.50 4.99 -2.37
N LEU A 243 -19.26 4.90 -3.44
CA LEU A 243 -20.66 5.28 -3.48
C LEU A 243 -21.51 4.03 -3.34
N TYR A 244 -22.34 4.00 -2.31
CA TYR A 244 -23.28 2.92 -2.03
C TYR A 244 -24.71 3.38 -2.20
N GLU A 245 -25.56 2.49 -2.73
CA GLU A 245 -27.01 2.69 -2.74
C GLU A 245 -27.62 2.04 -1.50
N VAL A 246 -28.47 2.80 -0.80
CA VAL A 246 -29.25 2.32 0.35
C VAL A 246 -30.31 1.34 -0.13
N GLY A 247 -30.32 0.15 0.45
CA GLY A 247 -31.34 -0.86 0.25
C GLY A 247 -32.37 -0.87 1.37
N THR A 248 -32.16 -1.71 2.39
CA THR A 248 -33.09 -1.83 3.53
C THR A 248 -32.70 -0.93 4.68
N VAL A 249 -33.67 -0.20 5.23
CA VAL A 249 -33.56 0.52 6.50
C VAL A 249 -34.37 -0.23 7.55
N LYS A 250 -33.77 -0.54 8.70
CA LYS A 250 -34.42 -1.35 9.77
C LYS A 250 -34.09 -0.79 11.14
N ASP A 251 -35.11 -0.42 11.89
CA ASP A 251 -34.99 -0.04 13.29
C ASP A 251 -35.08 -1.26 14.21
N VAL A 252 -34.21 -1.33 15.20
CA VAL A 252 -34.12 -2.40 16.19
C VAL A 252 -34.07 -1.78 17.58
N THR A 253 -34.88 -2.31 18.49
CA THR A 253 -34.77 -1.99 19.92
C THR A 253 -33.83 -3.00 20.58
N LEU A 254 -32.76 -2.51 21.19
CA LEU A 254 -31.78 -3.31 21.89
C LEU A 254 -32.29 -3.75 23.27
N GLU A 255 -31.67 -4.76 23.89
CA GLU A 255 -32.06 -5.29 25.20
C GLU A 255 -32.09 -4.24 26.31
N ASN A 256 -31.26 -3.21 26.22
CA ASN A 256 -31.19 -2.08 27.14
C ASN A 256 -32.25 -0.98 26.83
N GLY A 257 -33.14 -1.23 25.90
CA GLY A 257 -34.22 -0.28 25.49
C GLY A 257 -33.76 0.83 24.53
N THR A 258 -32.49 0.91 24.16
CA THR A 258 -32.01 1.89 23.16
C THR A 258 -32.39 1.46 21.74
N HIS A 259 -32.56 2.42 20.85
CA HIS A 259 -32.86 2.17 19.44
C HIS A 259 -31.58 2.26 18.61
N ARG A 260 -31.46 1.40 17.61
CA ARG A 260 -30.42 1.42 16.61
C ARG A 260 -31.02 1.23 15.23
N ARG A 261 -30.64 2.08 14.30
CA ARG A 261 -30.99 1.94 12.89
C ARG A 261 -29.90 1.20 12.13
N TYR A 262 -30.27 0.15 11.42
CA TYR A 262 -29.42 -0.52 10.43
C TYR A 262 -29.79 0.01 9.06
N VAL A 263 -28.76 0.54 8.36
CA VAL A 263 -28.86 1.00 6.97
C VAL A 263 -28.04 0.03 6.13
N SER A 264 -28.70 -0.80 5.34
CA SER A 264 -28.04 -1.78 4.47
C SER A 264 -27.75 -1.17 3.12
N VAL A 265 -26.60 -1.49 2.55
CA VAL A 265 -26.14 -0.98 1.26
C VAL A 265 -25.83 -2.10 0.27
N ASP A 266 -25.71 -1.76 -1.01
CA ASP A 266 -25.51 -2.68 -2.13
C ASP A 266 -24.10 -3.29 -2.21
N GLY A 267 -23.16 -2.88 -1.36
CA GLY A 267 -21.81 -3.43 -1.22
C GLY A 267 -21.52 -3.95 0.19
N GLY A 268 -20.26 -3.84 0.64
CA GLY A 268 -19.84 -4.23 1.99
C GLY A 268 -18.42 -4.78 2.05
N MET A 269 -18.20 -5.83 2.87
CA MET A 269 -16.86 -6.35 3.11
C MET A 269 -16.17 -6.93 1.86
N SER A 270 -16.88 -7.23 0.78
CA SER A 270 -16.27 -7.70 -0.46
C SER A 270 -15.61 -6.58 -1.27
N ASP A 271 -15.98 -5.33 -1.08
CA ASP A 271 -15.39 -4.16 -1.74
C ASP A 271 -14.58 -3.26 -0.77
N ASN A 272 -14.90 -3.28 0.53
CA ASN A 272 -14.14 -2.63 1.58
C ASN A 272 -13.94 -3.59 2.78
N LEU A 273 -12.92 -4.43 2.70
CA LEU A 273 -12.61 -5.43 3.74
C LEU A 273 -12.03 -4.81 5.03
N ARG A 274 -11.51 -3.59 4.97
CA ARG A 274 -10.71 -2.99 6.05
C ARG A 274 -11.45 -2.83 7.39
N PRO A 275 -12.74 -2.47 7.47
CA PRO A 275 -13.47 -2.47 8.73
C PRO A 275 -13.49 -3.85 9.41
N SER A 276 -13.72 -4.92 8.64
CA SER A 276 -13.78 -6.29 9.17
C SER A 276 -12.41 -6.85 9.53
N LEU A 277 -11.36 -6.55 8.73
CA LEU A 277 -10.02 -7.12 8.90
C LEU A 277 -9.17 -6.36 9.92
N TYR A 278 -9.26 -5.04 9.93
CA TYR A 278 -8.38 -4.16 10.72
C TYR A 278 -9.13 -3.30 11.74
N GLY A 279 -10.45 -3.42 11.85
CA GLY A 279 -11.25 -2.50 12.64
C GLY A 279 -11.20 -1.05 12.13
N ALA A 280 -10.86 -0.84 10.84
CA ALA A 280 -10.73 0.50 10.28
C ALA A 280 -12.04 1.26 10.37
N VAL A 281 -11.95 2.51 10.79
CA VAL A 281 -13.10 3.40 10.97
C VAL A 281 -13.23 4.30 9.76
N TYR A 282 -14.47 4.51 9.32
CA TYR A 282 -14.84 5.40 8.22
C TYR A 282 -16.00 6.30 8.63
N THR A 283 -16.22 7.34 7.86
CA THR A 283 -17.43 8.18 7.89
C THR A 283 -18.19 8.07 6.58
N THR A 284 -19.40 8.60 6.52
CA THR A 284 -20.19 8.69 5.29
C THR A 284 -21.02 9.96 5.26
N VAL A 285 -21.40 10.36 4.06
CA VAL A 285 -22.30 11.47 3.81
C VAL A 285 -23.40 11.07 2.83
N LEU A 286 -24.61 11.62 3.02
CA LEU A 286 -25.70 11.53 2.05
C LEU A 286 -25.31 12.33 0.80
N ALA A 287 -25.26 11.67 -0.37
CA ALA A 287 -24.60 12.20 -1.55
C ALA A 287 -25.54 12.67 -2.67
N ASN A 288 -26.79 12.17 -2.72
CA ASN A 288 -27.74 12.47 -3.78
C ASN A 288 -28.74 13.61 -3.45
N ARG A 289 -28.86 13.97 -2.18
CA ARG A 289 -29.77 15.04 -1.71
C ARG A 289 -29.25 15.65 -0.41
N THR A 290 -29.82 16.78 -0.04
CA THR A 290 -29.69 17.34 1.31
C THR A 290 -30.87 16.88 2.17
N SER A 291 -30.65 16.78 3.49
CA SER A 291 -31.71 16.52 4.46
C SER A 291 -31.66 17.57 5.58
N SER A 292 -32.81 17.95 6.07
CA SER A 292 -33.00 18.77 7.28
C SER A 292 -33.56 17.95 8.45
N ALA A 293 -33.73 16.64 8.27
CA ALA A 293 -34.18 15.75 9.33
C ALA A 293 -33.13 15.66 10.46
N GLN A 294 -33.58 15.34 11.66
CA GLN A 294 -32.70 15.07 12.78
C GLN A 294 -31.87 13.83 12.49
N ASN A 295 -30.65 13.83 12.98
CA ASN A 295 -29.77 12.65 12.88
C ASN A 295 -30.17 11.60 13.93
N VAL A 296 -30.10 10.33 13.55
CA VAL A 296 -30.34 9.17 14.42
C VAL A 296 -29.14 8.25 14.40
N SER A 297 -28.86 7.62 15.56
CA SER A 297 -27.78 6.67 15.71
C SER A 297 -28.01 5.47 14.80
N SER A 298 -27.08 5.24 13.89
CA SER A 298 -27.19 4.28 12.82
C SER A 298 -25.95 3.39 12.72
N ARG A 299 -26.10 2.26 12.04
CA ARG A 299 -25.03 1.37 11.64
C ARG A 299 -25.14 1.10 10.14
N LEU A 300 -24.07 1.38 9.41
CA LEU A 300 -23.99 1.09 7.99
C LEU A 300 -23.48 -0.34 7.80
N VAL A 301 -24.28 -1.19 7.17
CA VAL A 301 -23.99 -2.62 6.99
C VAL A 301 -24.06 -3.02 5.53
N GLY A 302 -23.27 -3.99 5.14
CA GLY A 302 -23.28 -4.52 3.79
C GLY A 302 -24.41 -5.53 3.55
N LYS A 303 -24.39 -6.10 2.36
CA LYS A 303 -25.40 -7.08 1.88
C LYS A 303 -25.01 -8.55 2.07
N HIS A 304 -23.79 -8.81 2.59
CA HIS A 304 -23.29 -10.18 2.73
C HIS A 304 -23.98 -10.91 3.87
N CYS A 305 -24.17 -12.23 3.69
CA CYS A 305 -24.73 -13.11 4.72
C CYS A 305 -23.68 -13.41 5.80
N GLU A 306 -23.20 -12.37 6.46
CA GLU A 306 -22.12 -12.39 7.45
C GLU A 306 -22.34 -11.30 8.50
N THR A 307 -22.35 -11.68 9.78
CA THR A 307 -22.57 -10.75 10.90
C THR A 307 -21.50 -9.65 10.97
N GLY A 308 -20.27 -9.96 10.54
CA GLY A 308 -19.15 -9.04 10.50
C GLY A 308 -19.15 -8.06 9.32
N ASP A 309 -20.15 -8.11 8.43
CA ASP A 309 -20.27 -7.21 7.28
C ASP A 309 -20.79 -5.82 7.70
N ILE A 310 -19.94 -5.11 8.41
CA ILE A 310 -20.21 -3.77 8.93
C ILE A 310 -19.24 -2.79 8.28
N VAL A 311 -19.78 -1.86 7.50
CA VAL A 311 -19.00 -0.80 6.85
C VAL A 311 -18.65 0.30 7.83
N ILE A 312 -19.64 0.76 8.63
CA ILE A 312 -19.46 1.73 9.70
C ILE A 312 -20.29 1.31 10.92
N ARG A 313 -19.60 1.12 12.07
CA ARG A 313 -20.24 0.59 13.29
C ARG A 313 -21.20 1.58 13.93
N GLU A 314 -20.84 2.85 13.95
CA GLU A 314 -21.61 3.91 14.58
C GLU A 314 -21.44 5.19 13.78
N ILE A 315 -22.57 5.76 13.38
CA ILE A 315 -22.67 6.98 12.59
C ILE A 315 -24.04 7.61 12.80
N ASP A 316 -24.09 8.91 12.89
CA ASP A 316 -25.32 9.65 12.91
C ASP A 316 -25.78 9.98 11.48
N LEU A 317 -26.92 9.44 11.07
CA LEU A 317 -27.52 9.64 9.75
C LEU A 317 -28.89 10.30 9.86
N PRO A 318 -29.31 11.09 8.84
CA PRO A 318 -30.64 11.68 8.83
C PRO A 318 -31.76 10.66 9.00
N ASP A 319 -32.76 10.95 9.78
CA ASP A 319 -33.91 10.07 10.06
C ASP A 319 -34.75 9.75 8.82
N ASP A 320 -34.71 10.61 7.81
CA ASP A 320 -35.43 10.47 6.54
C ASP A 320 -34.67 9.69 5.45
N ILE A 321 -33.62 8.93 5.81
CA ILE A 321 -32.93 8.04 4.85
C ILE A 321 -33.89 6.93 4.41
N VAL A 322 -33.96 6.73 3.08
CA VAL A 322 -34.83 5.74 2.43
C VAL A 322 -34.08 4.90 1.39
N PRO A 323 -34.62 3.75 0.98
CA PRO A 323 -34.08 2.98 -0.14
C PRO A 323 -33.93 3.84 -1.40
N GLY A 324 -32.77 3.68 -2.09
CA GLY A 324 -32.40 4.47 -3.26
C GLY A 324 -31.59 5.73 -2.94
N ASP A 325 -31.46 6.13 -1.67
CA ASP A 325 -30.49 7.17 -1.29
C ASP A 325 -29.06 6.69 -1.56
N LEU A 326 -28.16 7.64 -1.83
CA LEU A 326 -26.75 7.35 -2.06
C LEU A 326 -25.89 7.84 -0.88
N LEU A 327 -25.04 6.96 -0.37
CA LEU A 327 -24.09 7.26 0.69
C LEU A 327 -22.66 7.20 0.13
N ALA A 328 -21.89 8.27 0.32
CA ALA A 328 -20.49 8.32 -0.09
C ALA A 328 -19.58 8.09 1.13
N VAL A 329 -18.77 7.05 1.07
CA VAL A 329 -17.73 6.72 2.07
C VAL A 329 -16.39 7.20 1.54
N PRO A 330 -15.78 8.27 2.08
CA PRO A 330 -14.52 8.84 1.61
C PRO A 330 -13.30 7.98 2.01
N ALA A 331 -12.14 8.34 1.43
CA ALA A 331 -10.84 7.75 1.72
C ALA A 331 -10.73 6.22 1.47
N THR A 332 -11.51 5.67 0.53
CA THR A 332 -11.51 4.24 0.20
C THR A 332 -10.53 3.86 -0.90
N GLY A 333 -9.71 4.80 -1.41
CA GLY A 333 -8.84 4.57 -2.57
C GLY A 333 -7.70 3.58 -2.34
N ALA A 334 -7.22 3.45 -1.10
CA ALA A 334 -6.16 2.52 -0.76
C ALA A 334 -6.71 1.28 -0.07
N TYR A 335 -6.32 0.10 -0.57
CA TYR A 335 -6.68 -1.21 0.01
C TYR A 335 -8.19 -1.50 0.06
N GLY A 336 -9.00 -0.78 -0.74
CA GLY A 336 -10.38 -1.13 -1.03
C GLY A 336 -10.41 -2.10 -2.21
N ARG A 337 -10.38 -1.57 -3.45
CA ARG A 337 -10.42 -2.38 -4.67
C ARG A 337 -9.32 -3.45 -4.75
N SER A 338 -8.11 -3.15 -4.29
CA SER A 338 -6.98 -4.10 -4.33
C SER A 338 -7.17 -5.32 -3.42
N MET A 339 -7.96 -5.20 -2.35
CA MET A 339 -8.31 -6.29 -1.44
C MET A 339 -9.72 -6.84 -1.69
N ALA A 340 -10.42 -6.36 -2.71
CA ALA A 340 -11.79 -6.79 -3.00
C ALA A 340 -11.85 -8.27 -3.38
N SER A 341 -12.94 -8.91 -2.99
CA SER A 341 -13.24 -10.31 -3.26
C SER A 341 -14.61 -10.46 -3.94
N ASN A 342 -14.95 -11.69 -4.27
CA ASN A 342 -16.29 -12.07 -4.73
C ASN A 342 -17.04 -12.86 -3.63
N TYR A 343 -16.86 -12.49 -2.36
CA TYR A 343 -17.59 -13.15 -1.27
C TYR A 343 -19.09 -13.11 -1.52
N ASN A 344 -19.79 -14.20 -1.25
CA ASN A 344 -21.18 -14.49 -1.66
C ASN A 344 -21.46 -14.28 -3.16
N HIS A 345 -20.45 -14.40 -4.03
CA HIS A 345 -20.54 -14.14 -5.49
C HIS A 345 -21.05 -12.73 -5.82
N VAL A 346 -20.77 -11.74 -4.98
CA VAL A 346 -21.09 -10.34 -5.27
C VAL A 346 -20.09 -9.82 -6.31
N PRO A 347 -20.55 -9.31 -7.47
CA PRO A 347 -19.68 -8.71 -8.47
C PRO A 347 -18.96 -7.47 -7.92
N ARG A 348 -17.65 -7.35 -8.21
CA ARG A 348 -16.87 -6.18 -7.81
C ARG A 348 -17.39 -4.91 -8.49
N PRO A 349 -17.49 -3.78 -7.78
CA PRO A 349 -17.94 -2.51 -8.34
C PRO A 349 -16.97 -1.97 -9.41
N PRO A 350 -17.42 -1.04 -10.27
CA PRO A 350 -16.55 -0.37 -11.23
C PRO A 350 -15.62 0.60 -10.50
N VAL A 351 -14.56 1.02 -11.21
CA VAL A 351 -13.78 2.21 -10.83
C VAL A 351 -14.00 3.28 -11.88
N VAL A 352 -14.39 4.45 -11.44
CA VAL A 352 -14.72 5.59 -12.29
C VAL A 352 -13.78 6.74 -11.97
N ALA A 353 -13.08 7.22 -12.99
CA ALA A 353 -12.29 8.45 -12.89
C ALA A 353 -13.19 9.65 -13.14
N VAL A 354 -13.10 10.65 -12.28
CA VAL A 354 -13.83 11.92 -12.43
C VAL A 354 -12.81 13.06 -12.52
N LYS A 355 -12.94 13.85 -13.57
CA LYS A 355 -12.12 15.04 -13.81
C LYS A 355 -12.92 16.09 -14.58
N ASP A 356 -12.86 17.35 -14.15
CA ASP A 356 -13.48 18.49 -14.83
C ASP A 356 -14.98 18.26 -15.15
N GLY A 357 -15.73 17.72 -14.19
CA GLY A 357 -17.16 17.40 -14.32
C GLY A 357 -17.49 16.22 -15.26
N LYS A 358 -16.48 15.49 -15.74
CA LYS A 358 -16.66 14.32 -16.60
C LYS A 358 -16.30 13.04 -15.84
N ALA A 359 -17.12 12.00 -16.04
CA ALA A 359 -16.91 10.68 -15.47
C ALA A 359 -16.49 9.69 -16.58
N ARG A 360 -15.51 8.83 -16.31
CA ARG A 360 -15.03 7.80 -17.22
C ARG A 360 -14.73 6.50 -16.47
N VAL A 361 -15.33 5.40 -16.90
CA VAL A 361 -15.03 4.07 -16.33
C VAL A 361 -13.61 3.67 -16.73
N ILE A 362 -12.78 3.38 -15.72
CA ILE A 362 -11.40 2.89 -15.89
C ILE A 362 -11.25 1.41 -15.53
N VAL A 363 -12.15 0.88 -14.68
CA VAL A 363 -12.36 -0.55 -14.45
C VAL A 363 -13.85 -0.79 -14.52
N ARG A 364 -14.30 -1.66 -15.41
CA ARG A 364 -15.74 -1.96 -15.51
C ARG A 364 -16.25 -2.74 -14.30
N ARG A 365 -17.53 -2.65 -14.02
CA ARG A 365 -18.22 -3.55 -13.08
C ARG A 365 -18.10 -4.99 -13.56
N GLU A 366 -17.89 -5.93 -12.66
CA GLU A 366 -18.04 -7.35 -12.98
C GLU A 366 -19.51 -7.68 -13.26
N SER A 367 -19.73 -8.59 -14.19
CA SER A 367 -21.01 -9.22 -14.46
C SER A 367 -21.07 -10.63 -13.87
N GLU A 368 -22.25 -11.22 -13.79
CA GLU A 368 -22.40 -12.63 -13.41
C GLU A 368 -21.62 -13.56 -14.36
N ALA A 369 -21.53 -13.23 -15.65
CA ALA A 369 -20.72 -13.97 -16.60
C ALA A 369 -19.21 -13.95 -16.26
N ASP A 370 -18.73 -12.86 -15.65
CA ASP A 370 -17.33 -12.80 -15.17
C ASP A 370 -17.08 -13.73 -13.98
N LEU A 371 -18.08 -13.91 -13.12
CA LEU A 371 -18.00 -14.83 -11.98
C LEU A 371 -17.91 -16.28 -12.45
N LEU A 372 -18.63 -16.63 -13.52
CA LEU A 372 -18.69 -17.98 -14.08
C LEU A 372 -17.53 -18.29 -15.05
N ARG A 373 -16.74 -17.30 -15.43
CA ARG A 373 -15.73 -17.43 -16.50
C ARG A 373 -14.66 -18.48 -16.23
N LEU A 374 -14.36 -18.78 -14.99
CA LEU A 374 -13.31 -19.74 -14.59
C LEU A 374 -13.89 -21.15 -14.30
N ASP A 375 -15.20 -21.31 -14.29
CA ASP A 375 -15.84 -22.60 -14.13
C ASP A 375 -15.69 -23.41 -15.43
N ILE A 376 -15.52 -24.75 -15.30
CA ILE A 376 -15.31 -25.70 -16.41
C ILE A 376 -16.38 -26.76 -16.43
#